data_3ef896ed2cd89259d9279ecc0a54701e
#
_entry.id   3ef896ed2cd89259d9279ecc0a54701e
#
_cell.length_a   1.000
_cell.length_b   1.000
_cell.length_c   1.000
_cell.angle_alpha   90.00
_cell.angle_beta   90.00
_cell.angle_gamma   90.00
#
_symmetry.space_group_name_H-M   'P 1'
#
loop_
_entity.id
_entity.type
_entity.pdbx_description
1 polymer ?
#
loop_
_entity_poly.entity_id
_entity_poly.type
_entity_poly.pdbx_seq_one_letter_code
_entity_poly.pdbx_strand_id
1 'polypeptide(L)'
;VLNNDHSSNYCRLPLSSTQQVVWLDQTLNPDSSNYNIGIQLRIDGHLDEALFSQAFDMLVSRHDALRLQLVHTDSLPFQELTDAISEPINTTDFSQYDDAESQAQQHIHTLFTRPFDVREKLWRSELMRVSGARWYWQFCCHHLISDGWSLKILFNDLIDTYNRLINREEIKGVAPSYLKFVTEDLAYLSTDNYQSDLKFWLDSYNTLPPALIRRSTPDKKHVCGAAFRHFWQLEHECFQKIEHIASEQGLSVLHFMFAVLAFYFSRTSNTDDIVIGIPIHNRRNARQKSTIGMFSSIIPVRVTVCPQDSFLTVMRKAATELRRCYKHQRFPLTEINHHTRLRQQTGRSHLCDVSLSFEWFKPKVKMSDVNTSLQAYRATQLPLAIFINQYDFEDKNHPVTVEFNFDVNYLSREEVAAIQSRLAVLMDDAIASLDITVEKASILPDAERRQLLVEFNATAADFPQQALIHQLFEAQAARTPDAVAVLFEARSLTYDELNRRANQLAHHLISLGVRPDDRVALCVERSLEMVVALLGI
;
A
#
# COMPACT_ATOMS: atom_id res chain seq x y z
N VAL A 1 -20.39 25.35 -24.71
CA VAL A 1 -21.32 26.50 -24.77
C VAL A 1 -21.11 27.24 -23.46
N LEU A 2 -20.37 28.36 -23.52
CA LEU A 2 -20.15 29.26 -22.39
C LEU A 2 -21.40 30.12 -22.23
N ASN A 3 -22.22 29.87 -21.26
CA ASN A 3 -23.24 30.82 -20.82
C ASN A 3 -22.57 31.89 -19.96
N ASN A 4 -22.49 33.10 -20.48
CA ASN A 4 -22.14 34.31 -19.75
C ASN A 4 -23.32 34.73 -18.87
N ASP A 5 -23.40 34.27 -17.66
CA ASP A 5 -24.19 34.91 -16.62
C ASP A 5 -23.31 35.92 -15.88
N HIS A 6 -23.53 37.18 -16.13
CA HIS A 6 -22.85 38.34 -15.57
C HIS A 6 -23.31 38.63 -14.13
N SER A 7 -22.82 37.86 -13.13
CA SER A 7 -22.98 38.26 -11.72
C SER A 7 -21.89 37.77 -10.73
N SER A 8 -20.81 37.15 -11.20
CA SER A 8 -19.60 37.00 -10.38
C SER A 8 -18.36 36.89 -11.27
N ASN A 9 -17.35 37.71 -11.01
CA ASN A 9 -16.06 37.75 -11.73
C ASN A 9 -15.16 36.51 -11.49
N TYR A 10 -15.71 35.39 -11.04
CA TYR A 10 -14.94 34.19 -10.72
C TYR A 10 -14.90 33.22 -11.91
N CYS A 11 -13.70 32.88 -12.34
CA CYS A 11 -13.47 31.88 -13.39
C CYS A 11 -13.85 30.49 -12.87
N ARG A 12 -15.03 29.98 -13.23
CA ARG A 12 -15.44 28.60 -12.96
C ARG A 12 -14.81 27.65 -13.98
N LEU A 13 -14.13 26.63 -13.52
CA LEU A 13 -13.57 25.59 -14.38
C LEU A 13 -14.05 24.21 -13.93
N PRO A 14 -14.23 23.25 -14.87
CA PRO A 14 -14.41 21.85 -14.51
C PRO A 14 -13.19 21.33 -13.72
N LEU A 15 -13.36 20.21 -13.03
CA LEU A 15 -12.24 19.51 -12.40
C LEU A 15 -11.28 18.97 -13.46
N SER A 16 -9.96 18.96 -13.15
CA SER A 16 -8.99 18.21 -13.96
C SER A 16 -9.30 16.71 -13.96
N SER A 17 -8.75 15.97 -14.89
CA SER A 17 -8.96 14.52 -14.99
C SER A 17 -8.55 13.78 -13.70
N THR A 18 -7.45 14.19 -13.06
CA THR A 18 -7.02 13.62 -11.77
C THR A 18 -7.94 14.02 -10.62
N GLN A 19 -8.42 15.25 -10.58
CA GLN A 19 -9.37 15.70 -9.56
C GLN A 19 -10.72 14.98 -9.64
N GLN A 20 -11.21 14.69 -10.84
CA GLN A 20 -12.49 13.98 -11.03
C GLN A 20 -12.48 12.61 -10.37
N VAL A 21 -11.36 11.90 -10.46
CA VAL A 21 -11.17 10.60 -9.82
C VAL A 21 -11.27 10.69 -8.31
N VAL A 22 -10.49 11.61 -7.75
CA VAL A 22 -10.43 11.82 -6.28
C VAL A 22 -11.80 12.26 -5.77
N TRP A 23 -12.47 13.14 -6.49
CA TRP A 23 -13.80 13.62 -6.13
C TRP A 23 -14.84 12.50 -6.16
N LEU A 24 -14.84 11.67 -7.21
CA LEU A 24 -15.81 10.58 -7.35
C LEU A 24 -15.64 9.55 -6.21
N ASP A 25 -14.41 9.16 -5.93
CA ASP A 25 -14.14 8.18 -4.87
C ASP A 25 -14.48 8.75 -3.47
N GLN A 26 -14.12 10.01 -3.19
CA GLN A 26 -14.50 10.67 -1.94
C GLN A 26 -16.03 10.83 -1.80
N THR A 27 -16.74 11.08 -2.88
CA THR A 27 -18.21 11.19 -2.87
C THR A 27 -18.87 9.84 -2.57
N LEU A 28 -18.30 8.74 -3.08
CA LEU A 28 -18.76 7.38 -2.78
C LEU A 28 -18.40 6.93 -1.36
N ASN A 29 -17.36 7.51 -0.77
CA ASN A 29 -16.85 7.18 0.56
C ASN A 29 -16.66 8.47 1.39
N PRO A 30 -17.75 9.18 1.77
CA PRO A 30 -17.66 10.52 2.37
C PRO A 30 -16.94 10.52 3.74
N ASP A 31 -17.01 9.44 4.49
CA ASP A 31 -16.37 9.29 5.79
C ASP A 31 -14.92 8.81 5.71
N SER A 32 -14.35 8.69 4.50
CA SER A 32 -12.98 8.23 4.29
C SER A 32 -11.98 9.38 4.40
N SER A 33 -10.88 9.14 5.09
CA SER A 33 -9.71 10.04 5.11
C SER A 33 -8.59 9.62 4.15
N ASN A 34 -8.87 8.72 3.20
CA ASN A 34 -7.87 8.16 2.28
C ASN A 34 -7.24 9.20 1.33
N TYR A 35 -7.87 10.35 1.18
CA TYR A 35 -7.34 11.47 0.40
C TYR A 35 -6.78 12.61 1.26
N ASN A 36 -6.61 12.39 2.56
CA ASN A 36 -5.91 13.32 3.42
C ASN A 36 -4.41 13.17 3.22
N ILE A 37 -3.73 14.29 2.97
CA ILE A 37 -2.28 14.39 2.95
C ILE A 37 -1.84 15.57 3.81
N GLY A 38 -0.66 15.51 4.38
CA GLY A 38 -0.20 16.60 5.22
C GLY A 38 1.23 16.46 5.66
N ILE A 39 1.65 17.46 6.40
CA ILE A 39 2.96 17.53 7.03
C ILE A 39 2.82 17.96 8.48
N GLN A 40 3.68 17.41 9.31
CA GLN A 40 3.92 17.85 10.68
C GLN A 40 5.34 18.39 10.74
N LEU A 41 5.48 19.61 11.23
CA LEU A 41 6.76 20.24 11.51
C LEU A 41 6.95 20.36 13.01
N ARG A 42 7.95 19.69 13.56
CA ARG A 42 8.42 19.95 14.92
C ARG A 42 9.42 21.10 14.86
N ILE A 43 9.28 22.05 15.77
CA ILE A 43 10.11 23.22 15.91
C ILE A 43 10.66 23.24 17.34
N ASP A 44 11.97 23.08 17.47
CA ASP A 44 12.68 23.19 18.74
C ASP A 44 13.44 24.51 18.79
N GLY A 45 12.93 25.50 19.52
CA GLY A 45 13.44 26.85 19.65
C GLY A 45 12.33 27.89 19.86
N HIS A 46 12.69 29.14 19.72
CA HIS A 46 11.74 30.26 19.85
C HIS A 46 11.00 30.46 18.52
N LEU A 47 9.67 30.41 18.57
CA LEU A 47 8.78 30.69 17.45
C LEU A 47 8.03 32.02 17.70
N ASP A 48 8.13 32.95 16.74
CA ASP A 48 7.21 34.09 16.70
C ASP A 48 5.90 33.65 16.03
N GLU A 49 4.89 33.37 16.86
CA GLU A 49 3.59 32.85 16.43
C GLU A 49 2.87 33.82 15.49
N ALA A 50 2.96 35.13 15.75
CA ALA A 50 2.30 36.14 14.93
C ALA A 50 2.90 36.22 13.53
N LEU A 51 4.23 36.21 13.43
CA LEU A 51 4.92 36.21 12.14
C LEU A 51 4.73 34.90 11.40
N PHE A 52 4.64 33.77 12.11
CA PHE A 52 4.38 32.49 11.48
C PHE A 52 2.94 32.42 10.89
N SER A 53 1.96 32.93 11.63
CA SER A 53 0.58 33.05 11.14
C SER A 53 0.50 33.98 9.94
N GLN A 54 1.18 35.12 9.99
CA GLN A 54 1.27 36.05 8.86
C GLN A 54 1.92 35.43 7.63
N ALA A 55 3.00 34.66 7.80
CA ALA A 55 3.64 33.93 6.70
C ALA A 55 2.69 32.94 6.04
N PHE A 56 1.90 32.23 6.85
CA PHE A 56 0.91 31.28 6.36
C PHE A 56 -0.24 31.98 5.61
N ASP A 57 -0.76 33.09 6.09
CA ASP A 57 -1.77 33.89 5.39
C ASP A 57 -1.28 34.35 4.03
N MET A 58 -0.03 34.81 3.95
CA MET A 58 0.59 35.21 2.71
C MET A 58 0.73 34.03 1.74
N LEU A 59 1.08 32.84 2.25
CA LEU A 59 1.15 31.61 1.46
C LEU A 59 -0.23 31.25 0.86
N VAL A 60 -1.30 31.26 1.65
CA VAL A 60 -2.66 30.98 1.18
C VAL A 60 -3.09 31.99 0.12
N SER A 61 -2.78 33.28 0.32
CA SER A 61 -3.11 34.33 -0.63
C SER A 61 -2.39 34.16 -1.98
N ARG A 62 -1.15 33.69 -1.96
CA ARG A 62 -0.30 33.54 -3.16
C ARG A 62 -0.63 32.34 -4.00
N HIS A 63 -1.09 31.24 -3.40
CA HIS A 63 -1.34 29.97 -4.08
C HIS A 63 -2.84 29.74 -4.27
N ASP A 64 -3.31 29.85 -5.50
CA ASP A 64 -4.72 29.75 -5.86
C ASP A 64 -5.33 28.38 -5.50
N ALA A 65 -4.57 27.29 -5.59
CA ALA A 65 -5.02 25.96 -5.23
C ALA A 65 -5.50 25.86 -3.76
N LEU A 66 -4.94 26.65 -2.84
CA LEU A 66 -5.34 26.68 -1.43
C LEU A 66 -6.66 27.46 -1.21
N ARG A 67 -7.12 28.18 -2.23
CA ARG A 67 -8.37 28.95 -2.25
C ARG A 67 -9.43 28.36 -3.17
N LEU A 68 -9.22 27.13 -3.67
CA LEU A 68 -10.19 26.41 -4.47
C LEU A 68 -11.34 25.90 -3.61
N GLN A 69 -12.55 26.16 -4.07
CA GLN A 69 -13.78 25.60 -3.51
C GLN A 69 -14.57 24.91 -4.61
N LEU A 70 -15.24 23.81 -4.26
CA LEU A 70 -16.10 23.09 -5.21
C LEU A 70 -17.52 23.64 -5.16
N VAL A 71 -18.05 23.93 -6.34
CA VAL A 71 -19.45 24.31 -6.54
C VAL A 71 -20.21 23.09 -7.05
N HIS A 72 -21.13 22.59 -6.22
CA HIS A 72 -21.92 21.42 -6.55
C HIS A 72 -23.01 21.73 -7.57
N THR A 73 -23.20 20.80 -8.48
CA THR A 73 -24.27 20.81 -9.48
C THR A 73 -24.90 19.41 -9.53
N ASP A 74 -25.97 19.24 -10.29
CA ASP A 74 -26.60 17.92 -10.53
C ASP A 74 -25.70 16.95 -11.31
N SER A 75 -24.52 17.41 -11.74
CA SER A 75 -23.50 16.64 -12.46
C SER A 75 -22.14 16.75 -11.77
N LEU A 76 -21.04 16.67 -12.55
CA LEU A 76 -19.69 16.91 -12.02
C LEU A 76 -19.56 18.35 -11.51
N PRO A 77 -18.94 18.59 -10.35
CA PRO A 77 -18.79 19.92 -9.79
C PRO A 77 -17.83 20.77 -10.63
N PHE A 78 -18.00 22.08 -10.50
CA PHE A 78 -17.02 23.05 -10.93
C PHE A 78 -16.15 23.46 -9.74
N GLN A 79 -14.97 23.99 -10.04
CA GLN A 79 -14.11 24.64 -9.05
C GLN A 79 -14.04 26.14 -9.34
N GLU A 80 -14.05 26.92 -8.27
CA GLU A 80 -13.90 28.37 -8.33
C GLU A 80 -12.90 28.84 -7.27
N LEU A 81 -12.32 30.03 -7.50
CA LEU A 81 -11.46 30.66 -6.52
C LEU A 81 -12.29 31.50 -5.56
N THR A 82 -12.05 31.30 -4.28
CA THR A 82 -12.56 32.23 -3.25
C THR A 82 -11.57 33.38 -3.03
N ASP A 83 -12.08 34.50 -2.53
CA ASP A 83 -11.19 35.56 -2.05
C ASP A 83 -10.31 35.03 -0.92
N ALA A 84 -9.10 35.58 -0.83
CA ALA A 84 -8.22 35.27 0.28
C ALA A 84 -8.81 35.87 1.57
N ILE A 85 -9.36 35.01 2.43
CA ILE A 85 -9.78 35.42 3.76
C ILE A 85 -8.59 35.15 4.68
N SER A 86 -8.09 36.21 5.34
CA SER A 86 -7.08 36.07 6.39
C SER A 86 -7.73 35.39 7.59
N GLU A 87 -7.32 34.16 7.86
CA GLU A 87 -7.71 33.43 9.05
C GLU A 87 -6.41 33.14 9.84
N PRO A 88 -6.24 33.65 11.05
CA PRO A 88 -5.06 33.32 11.86
C PRO A 88 -5.03 31.82 12.12
N ILE A 89 -3.81 31.26 12.14
CA ILE A 89 -3.63 29.85 12.49
C ILE A 89 -4.13 29.64 13.92
N ASN A 90 -5.00 28.65 14.13
CA ASN A 90 -5.39 28.26 15.48
C ASN A 90 -4.17 27.72 16.24
N THR A 91 -4.03 28.17 17.49
CA THR A 91 -2.99 27.66 18.39
C THR A 91 -3.62 26.95 19.57
N THR A 92 -3.19 25.70 19.80
CA THR A 92 -3.58 24.92 20.98
C THR A 92 -2.38 24.77 21.90
N ASP A 93 -2.55 25.14 23.18
CA ASP A 93 -1.50 25.06 24.21
C ASP A 93 -1.64 23.79 25.06
N PHE A 94 -0.72 22.85 24.87
CA PHE A 94 -0.59 21.62 25.65
C PHE A 94 0.45 21.75 26.77
N SER A 95 1.20 22.84 26.87
CA SER A 95 2.32 23.00 27.80
C SER A 95 1.98 22.88 29.29
N GLN A 96 0.70 22.98 29.63
CA GLN A 96 0.18 22.82 30.96
C GLN A 96 -0.10 21.38 31.42
N TYR A 97 0.03 20.41 30.51
CA TYR A 97 -0.19 19.00 30.80
C TYR A 97 1.12 18.26 31.02
N ASP A 98 1.15 17.30 31.95
CA ASP A 98 2.33 16.50 32.26
C ASP A 98 2.74 15.62 31.07
N ASP A 99 1.77 15.19 30.24
CA ASP A 99 1.95 14.37 29.05
C ASP A 99 1.76 15.17 27.74
N ALA A 100 2.13 16.46 27.73
CA ALA A 100 1.93 17.42 26.63
C ALA A 100 2.31 16.86 25.26
N GLU A 101 3.44 16.16 25.16
CA GLU A 101 3.92 15.54 23.92
C GLU A 101 2.94 14.49 23.39
N SER A 102 2.46 13.60 24.25
CA SER A 102 1.52 12.53 23.89
C SER A 102 0.17 13.10 23.44
N GLN A 103 -0.34 14.10 24.17
CA GLN A 103 -1.61 14.76 23.81
C GLN A 103 -1.50 15.52 22.49
N ALA A 104 -0.41 16.23 22.24
CA ALA A 104 -0.17 16.90 20.98
C ALA A 104 -0.13 15.91 19.81
N GLN A 105 0.56 14.76 19.95
CA GLN A 105 0.64 13.72 18.91
C GLN A 105 -0.74 13.08 18.67
N GLN A 106 -1.52 12.83 19.70
CA GLN A 106 -2.88 12.32 19.56
C GLN A 106 -3.80 13.33 18.85
N HIS A 107 -3.68 14.61 19.18
CA HIS A 107 -4.42 15.68 18.51
C HIS A 107 -4.06 15.80 17.03
N ILE A 108 -2.77 15.75 16.70
CA ILE A 108 -2.27 15.73 15.31
C ILE A 108 -2.86 14.55 14.55
N HIS A 109 -2.84 13.35 15.15
CA HIS A 109 -3.45 12.17 14.53
C HIS A 109 -4.94 12.37 14.26
N THR A 110 -5.67 12.93 15.20
CA THR A 110 -7.11 13.23 15.07
C THR A 110 -7.36 14.23 13.94
N LEU A 111 -6.58 15.31 13.86
CA LEU A 111 -6.68 16.29 12.78
C LEU A 111 -6.43 15.67 11.40
N PHE A 112 -5.46 14.76 11.32
CA PHE A 112 -5.14 14.10 10.05
C PHE A 112 -6.20 13.08 9.64
N THR A 113 -6.72 12.28 10.57
CA THR A 113 -7.68 11.20 10.27
C THR A 113 -9.12 11.67 10.11
N ARG A 114 -9.43 12.92 10.49
CA ARG A 114 -10.75 13.50 10.28
C ARG A 114 -11.02 13.69 8.78
N PRO A 115 -12.11 13.14 8.21
CA PRO A 115 -12.47 13.34 6.82
C PRO A 115 -12.69 14.82 6.47
N PHE A 116 -12.53 15.18 5.20
CA PHE A 116 -12.93 16.46 4.66
C PHE A 116 -14.31 16.36 4.02
N ASP A 117 -15.16 17.35 4.28
CA ASP A 117 -16.33 17.60 3.42
C ASP A 117 -15.84 18.36 2.17
N VAL A 118 -16.00 17.77 1.00
CA VAL A 118 -15.55 18.38 -0.25
C VAL A 118 -16.31 19.64 -0.63
N ARG A 119 -17.38 19.97 0.09
CA ARG A 119 -18.17 21.21 -0.06
C ARG A 119 -17.61 22.37 0.75
N GLU A 120 -16.66 22.10 1.65
CA GLU A 120 -16.06 23.07 2.57
C GLU A 120 -14.60 23.36 2.19
N LYS A 121 -13.92 24.07 3.07
CA LYS A 121 -12.47 24.34 2.96
C LYS A 121 -11.67 23.04 2.96
N LEU A 122 -10.84 22.84 1.95
CA LEU A 122 -10.11 21.58 1.70
C LEU A 122 -8.74 21.50 2.37
N TRP A 123 -8.48 22.33 3.36
CA TRP A 123 -7.30 22.26 4.21
C TRP A 123 -7.59 22.74 5.63
N ARG A 124 -6.74 22.33 6.56
CA ARG A 124 -6.69 22.77 7.96
C ARG A 124 -5.25 22.92 8.41
N SER A 125 -4.98 23.91 9.24
CA SER A 125 -3.66 24.22 9.76
C SER A 125 -3.76 24.61 11.22
N GLU A 126 -2.85 24.10 12.07
CA GLU A 126 -2.86 24.35 13.50
C GLU A 126 -1.43 24.36 14.05
N LEU A 127 -1.17 25.29 14.99
CA LEU A 127 0.02 25.33 15.81
C LEU A 127 -0.30 24.69 17.18
N MET A 128 0.62 23.91 17.70
CA MET A 128 0.51 23.30 19.01
C MET A 128 1.76 23.60 19.82
N ARG A 129 1.56 24.22 20.99
CA ARG A 129 2.63 24.50 21.93
C ARG A 129 2.74 23.37 22.93
N VAL A 130 3.92 22.72 23.00
CA VAL A 130 4.17 21.61 23.92
C VAL A 130 5.02 22.04 25.11
N SER A 131 5.88 23.04 24.91
CA SER A 131 6.69 23.65 25.96
C SER A 131 7.07 25.08 25.58
N GLY A 132 7.83 25.77 26.43
CA GLY A 132 8.36 27.10 26.13
C GLY A 132 9.24 27.16 24.90
N ALA A 133 9.86 26.04 24.51
CA ALA A 133 10.79 25.95 23.39
C ALA A 133 10.43 24.86 22.39
N ARG A 134 9.26 24.21 22.50
CA ARG A 134 8.84 23.18 21.56
C ARG A 134 7.45 23.40 21.03
N TRP A 135 7.33 23.40 19.70
CA TRP A 135 6.11 23.57 18.95
C TRP A 135 5.94 22.48 17.92
N TYR A 136 4.68 22.19 17.56
CA TYR A 136 4.30 21.47 16.36
C TYR A 136 3.44 22.36 15.47
N TRP A 137 3.73 22.35 14.19
CA TRP A 137 2.82 22.85 13.17
C TRP A 137 2.30 21.69 12.36
N GLN A 138 0.98 21.58 12.27
CA GLN A 138 0.29 20.60 11.45
C GLN A 138 -0.40 21.30 10.30
N PHE A 139 -0.15 20.82 9.09
CA PHE A 139 -0.92 21.15 7.90
C PHE A 139 -1.49 19.87 7.31
N CYS A 140 -2.81 19.83 7.08
CA CYS A 140 -3.50 18.74 6.44
C CYS A 140 -4.39 19.30 5.34
N CYS A 141 -4.39 18.69 4.17
CA CYS A 141 -5.26 19.05 3.06
C CYS A 141 -5.80 17.83 2.33
N HIS A 142 -6.87 18.06 1.58
CA HIS A 142 -7.43 17.05 0.70
C HIS A 142 -6.64 16.97 -0.61
N HIS A 143 -6.47 15.78 -1.15
CA HIS A 143 -5.75 15.56 -2.42
C HIS A 143 -6.36 16.30 -3.63
N LEU A 144 -7.62 16.76 -3.54
CA LEU A 144 -8.23 17.60 -4.61
C LEU A 144 -7.47 18.89 -4.92
N ILE A 145 -6.74 19.43 -3.92
CA ILE A 145 -6.04 20.72 -4.05
C ILE A 145 -4.53 20.62 -3.96
N SER A 146 -3.99 19.44 -3.66
CA SER A 146 -2.56 19.29 -3.38
C SER A 146 -2.07 17.87 -3.64
N ASP A 147 -0.78 17.71 -3.79
CA ASP A 147 -0.07 16.43 -3.86
C ASP A 147 1.25 16.48 -3.07
N GLY A 148 1.98 15.37 -2.99
CA GLY A 148 3.24 15.30 -2.23
C GLY A 148 4.29 16.32 -2.70
N TRP A 149 4.37 16.62 -4.01
CA TRP A 149 5.27 17.67 -4.52
C TRP A 149 4.82 19.07 -4.10
N SER A 150 3.51 19.30 -4.05
CA SER A 150 2.92 20.56 -3.60
C SER A 150 3.20 20.83 -2.13
N LEU A 151 3.18 19.80 -1.27
CA LEU A 151 3.56 19.94 0.15
C LEU A 151 5.00 20.41 0.31
N LYS A 152 5.90 19.97 -0.58
CA LYS A 152 7.29 20.44 -0.60
C LYS A 152 7.40 21.93 -0.98
N ILE A 153 6.62 22.38 -1.96
CA ILE A 153 6.56 23.80 -2.35
C ILE A 153 6.01 24.61 -1.19
N LEU A 154 4.89 24.19 -0.62
CA LEU A 154 4.21 24.82 0.51
C LEU A 154 5.16 25.01 1.70
N PHE A 155 5.86 23.94 2.10
CA PHE A 155 6.81 24.00 3.20
C PHE A 155 7.92 25.00 2.96
N ASN A 156 8.59 24.90 1.79
CA ASN A 156 9.72 25.80 1.50
C ASN A 156 9.29 27.27 1.39
N ASP A 157 8.11 27.53 0.82
CA ASP A 157 7.59 28.89 0.66
C ASP A 157 7.15 29.50 2.00
N LEU A 158 6.57 28.68 2.89
CA LEU A 158 6.22 29.09 4.25
C LEU A 158 7.48 29.49 5.05
N ILE A 159 8.49 28.62 5.04
CA ILE A 159 9.71 28.88 5.83
C ILE A 159 10.52 30.05 5.26
N ASP A 160 10.63 30.17 3.93
CA ASP A 160 11.26 31.34 3.31
C ASP A 160 10.52 32.64 3.66
N THR A 161 9.20 32.63 3.60
CA THR A 161 8.36 33.77 3.93
C THR A 161 8.51 34.15 5.41
N TYR A 162 8.48 33.17 6.33
CA TYR A 162 8.69 33.42 7.76
C TYR A 162 10.07 34.01 8.05
N ASN A 163 11.15 33.46 7.47
CA ASN A 163 12.50 33.97 7.65
C ASN A 163 12.62 35.41 7.15
N ARG A 164 12.02 35.75 6.01
CA ARG A 164 12.00 37.11 5.47
C ARG A 164 11.26 38.10 6.35
N LEU A 165 10.13 37.66 6.96
CA LEU A 165 9.39 38.50 7.91
C LEU A 165 10.23 38.79 9.17
N ILE A 166 10.93 37.79 9.71
CA ILE A 166 11.86 37.99 10.84
C ILE A 166 12.94 39.01 10.48
N ASN A 167 13.54 38.87 9.31
CA ASN A 167 14.62 39.72 8.83
C ASN A 167 14.12 41.07 8.29
N ARG A 168 12.80 41.32 8.26
CA ARG A 168 12.16 42.52 7.68
C ARG A 168 12.53 42.72 6.20
N GLU A 169 12.66 41.62 5.48
CA GLU A 169 12.96 41.63 4.05
C GLU A 169 11.67 41.72 3.23
N GLU A 170 11.77 42.28 2.02
CA GLU A 170 10.66 42.37 1.09
C GLU A 170 10.28 40.98 0.54
N ILE A 171 9.02 40.62 0.63
CA ILE A 171 8.49 39.37 0.09
C ILE A 171 7.96 39.62 -1.31
N LYS A 172 8.71 39.13 -2.31
CA LYS A 172 8.43 39.32 -3.74
C LYS A 172 7.92 38.06 -4.41
N GLY A 173 7.12 38.25 -5.44
CA GLY A 173 6.74 37.21 -6.40
C GLY A 173 5.28 36.77 -6.30
N VAL A 174 4.78 36.34 -7.45
CA VAL A 174 3.44 35.75 -7.62
C VAL A 174 3.62 34.27 -7.91
N ALA A 175 2.91 33.42 -7.19
CA ALA A 175 2.92 32.00 -7.46
C ALA A 175 2.18 31.67 -8.78
N PRO A 176 2.64 30.69 -9.54
CA PRO A 176 1.95 30.28 -10.75
C PRO A 176 0.59 29.66 -10.44
N SER A 177 -0.40 30.00 -11.27
CA SER A 177 -1.78 29.52 -11.12
C SER A 177 -1.94 28.04 -11.48
N TYR A 178 -2.63 27.29 -10.62
CA TYR A 178 -3.05 25.92 -10.84
C TYR A 178 -4.17 25.82 -11.90
N LEU A 179 -5.07 26.81 -11.96
CA LEU A 179 -6.14 26.83 -12.94
C LEU A 179 -5.65 26.78 -14.39
N LYS A 180 -4.42 27.32 -14.63
CA LYS A 180 -3.78 27.19 -15.95
C LYS A 180 -3.46 25.73 -16.29
N PHE A 181 -3.04 24.93 -15.31
CA PHE A 181 -2.85 23.50 -15.52
C PHE A 181 -4.17 22.80 -15.80
N VAL A 182 -5.23 23.14 -15.07
CA VAL A 182 -6.57 22.57 -15.29
C VAL A 182 -7.01 22.82 -16.74
N THR A 183 -6.84 24.03 -17.24
CA THR A 183 -7.17 24.37 -18.64
C THR A 183 -6.33 23.56 -19.64
N GLU A 184 -5.01 23.39 -19.37
CA GLU A 184 -4.12 22.59 -20.21
C GLU A 184 -4.49 21.08 -20.16
N ASP A 185 -4.96 20.59 -19.02
CA ASP A 185 -5.39 19.20 -18.85
C ASP A 185 -6.69 18.91 -19.63
N LEU A 186 -7.66 19.78 -19.49
CA LEU A 186 -8.92 19.67 -20.24
C LEU A 186 -8.70 19.75 -21.76
N ALA A 187 -7.83 20.65 -22.23
CA ALA A 187 -7.48 20.76 -23.64
C ALA A 187 -6.80 19.50 -24.19
N TYR A 188 -6.04 18.78 -23.35
CA TYR A 188 -5.37 17.53 -23.77
C TYR A 188 -6.37 16.45 -24.18
N LEU A 189 -7.52 16.35 -23.53
CA LEU A 189 -8.53 15.31 -23.81
C LEU A 189 -9.03 15.33 -25.27
N SER A 190 -8.86 16.46 -25.98
CA SER A 190 -9.26 16.63 -27.37
C SER A 190 -8.09 16.51 -28.38
N THR A 191 -6.92 16.05 -27.95
CA THR A 191 -5.71 15.97 -28.80
C THR A 191 -5.47 14.58 -29.37
N ASP A 192 -4.76 14.51 -30.50
CA ASP A 192 -4.28 13.24 -31.07
C ASP A 192 -3.34 12.50 -30.10
N ASN A 193 -2.60 13.24 -29.26
CA ASN A 193 -1.77 12.65 -28.22
C ASN A 193 -2.60 11.84 -27.21
N TYR A 194 -3.78 12.32 -26.83
CA TYR A 194 -4.69 11.57 -25.96
C TYR A 194 -5.09 10.24 -26.61
N GLN A 195 -5.43 10.24 -27.91
CA GLN A 195 -5.80 9.01 -28.63
C GLN A 195 -4.63 8.03 -28.73
N SER A 196 -3.42 8.55 -28.96
CA SER A 196 -2.19 7.74 -28.98
C SER A 196 -1.90 7.12 -27.60
N ASP A 197 -2.05 7.91 -26.52
CA ASP A 197 -1.84 7.45 -25.16
C ASP A 197 -2.91 6.41 -24.76
N LEU A 198 -4.17 6.63 -25.10
CA LEU A 198 -5.27 5.68 -24.91
C LEU A 198 -4.95 4.34 -25.57
N LYS A 199 -4.55 4.36 -26.83
CA LYS A 199 -4.20 3.15 -27.57
C LYS A 199 -3.07 2.39 -26.89
N PHE A 200 -2.00 3.09 -26.50
CA PHE A 200 -0.86 2.46 -25.78
C PHE A 200 -1.32 1.74 -24.51
N TRP A 201 -2.16 2.39 -23.70
CA TRP A 201 -2.62 1.80 -22.45
C TRP A 201 -3.58 0.63 -22.67
N LEU A 202 -4.50 0.72 -23.64
CA LEU A 202 -5.40 -0.38 -23.96
C LEU A 202 -4.65 -1.60 -24.54
N ASP A 203 -3.63 -1.37 -25.36
CA ASP A 203 -2.78 -2.44 -25.87
C ASP A 203 -1.96 -3.10 -24.74
N SER A 204 -1.48 -2.31 -23.77
CA SER A 204 -0.72 -2.81 -22.61
C SER A 204 -1.58 -3.58 -21.61
N TYR A 205 -2.88 -3.28 -21.52
CA TYR A 205 -3.84 -3.89 -20.59
C TYR A 205 -5.02 -4.56 -21.31
N ASN A 206 -4.77 -5.15 -22.50
CA ASN A 206 -5.76 -5.96 -23.22
C ASN A 206 -6.20 -7.21 -22.43
N THR A 207 -5.37 -7.65 -21.49
CA THR A 207 -5.68 -8.64 -20.46
C THR A 207 -5.50 -8.03 -19.09
N LEU A 208 -6.44 -8.30 -18.16
CA LEU A 208 -6.35 -7.79 -16.80
C LEU A 208 -5.33 -8.58 -15.99
N PRO A 209 -4.43 -7.92 -15.24
CA PRO A 209 -3.48 -8.59 -14.39
C PRO A 209 -4.16 -9.23 -13.18
N PRO A 210 -3.64 -10.34 -12.65
CA PRO A 210 -4.14 -10.94 -11.42
C PRO A 210 -3.93 -10.02 -10.23
N ALA A 211 -4.70 -10.23 -9.15
CA ALA A 211 -4.49 -9.52 -7.89
C ALA A 211 -3.24 -10.07 -7.19
N LEU A 212 -2.33 -9.17 -6.79
CA LEU A 212 -1.15 -9.48 -5.98
C LEU A 212 -1.49 -9.63 -4.50
N ILE A 213 -2.48 -8.86 -4.02
CA ILE A 213 -2.98 -8.90 -2.65
C ILE A 213 -4.49 -9.12 -2.71
N ARG A 214 -4.95 -10.19 -2.06
CA ARG A 214 -6.37 -10.52 -2.00
C ARG A 214 -6.98 -9.98 -0.72
N ARG A 215 -8.25 -9.63 -0.76
CA ARG A 215 -8.99 -9.18 0.42
C ARG A 215 -9.08 -10.32 1.45
N SER A 216 -8.71 -10.05 2.70
CA SER A 216 -8.59 -11.06 3.76
C SER A 216 -9.93 -11.69 4.18
N THR A 217 -11.05 -10.97 4.05
CA THR A 217 -12.39 -11.51 4.39
C THR A 217 -13.48 -10.85 3.53
N PRO A 218 -14.30 -11.63 2.82
CA PRO A 218 -15.43 -11.11 2.03
C PRO A 218 -16.54 -10.47 2.90
N ASP A 219 -16.69 -10.89 4.17
CA ASP A 219 -17.87 -10.60 5.02
C ASP A 219 -17.63 -9.56 6.12
N LYS A 220 -16.42 -9.05 6.34
CA LYS A 220 -16.25 -7.94 7.29
C LYS A 220 -16.80 -6.66 6.68
N LYS A 221 -17.69 -5.97 7.43
CA LYS A 221 -18.09 -4.59 7.11
C LYS A 221 -16.84 -3.77 6.80
N HIS A 222 -16.86 -3.08 5.67
CA HIS A 222 -15.81 -2.17 5.27
C HIS A 222 -15.48 -1.25 6.46
N VAL A 223 -14.28 -1.37 7.02
CA VAL A 223 -13.79 -0.37 7.98
C VAL A 223 -13.28 0.78 7.11
N CYS A 224 -14.13 1.78 6.93
CA CYS A 224 -13.80 2.93 6.11
C CYS A 224 -12.69 3.74 6.78
N GLY A 225 -11.61 4.04 6.06
CA GLY A 225 -10.59 4.99 6.51
C GLY A 225 -9.50 4.46 7.45
N ALA A 226 -9.41 3.17 7.71
CA ALA A 226 -8.35 2.62 8.56
C ALA A 226 -7.11 2.23 7.74
N ALA A 227 -6.35 3.22 7.29
CA ALA A 227 -4.99 3.01 6.82
C ALA A 227 -4.04 2.97 8.02
N PHE A 228 -3.24 1.91 8.13
CA PHE A 228 -2.19 1.79 9.13
C PHE A 228 -0.82 2.00 8.50
N ARG A 229 0.13 2.39 9.35
CA ARG A 229 1.51 2.63 8.96
C ARG A 229 2.41 1.67 9.71
N HIS A 230 3.36 1.09 8.99
CA HIS A 230 4.45 0.30 9.53
C HIS A 230 5.77 0.88 9.02
N PHE A 231 6.77 1.01 9.88
CA PHE A 231 8.05 1.63 9.56
C PHE A 231 9.18 0.63 9.68
N TRP A 232 10.01 0.59 8.66
CA TRP A 232 11.25 -0.14 8.63
C TRP A 232 12.42 0.83 8.45
N GLN A 233 13.34 0.81 9.40
CA GLN A 233 14.58 1.59 9.31
C GLN A 233 15.61 0.75 8.55
N LEU A 234 15.94 1.17 7.35
CA LEU A 234 16.99 0.55 6.54
C LEU A 234 18.30 1.25 6.85
N GLU A 235 19.30 0.48 7.29
CA GLU A 235 20.63 0.98 7.59
C GLU A 235 21.21 1.74 6.39
N HIS A 236 21.80 2.89 6.65
CA HIS A 236 22.33 3.76 5.58
C HIS A 236 23.37 3.03 4.72
N GLU A 237 24.23 2.20 5.34
CA GLU A 237 25.22 1.38 4.62
C GLU A 237 24.56 0.40 3.64
N CYS A 238 23.46 -0.25 4.03
CA CYS A 238 22.71 -1.14 3.15
C CYS A 238 22.13 -0.36 1.97
N PHE A 239 21.55 0.81 2.22
CA PHE A 239 21.00 1.67 1.16
C PHE A 239 22.07 2.14 0.19
N GLN A 240 23.26 2.54 0.68
CA GLN A 240 24.39 2.93 -0.17
C GLN A 240 24.90 1.77 -1.04
N LYS A 241 24.94 0.52 -0.50
CA LYS A 241 25.28 -0.66 -1.31
C LYS A 241 24.30 -0.84 -2.47
N ILE A 242 22.99 -0.72 -2.18
CA ILE A 242 21.95 -0.82 -3.23
C ILE A 242 22.13 0.29 -4.28
N GLU A 243 22.37 1.52 -3.85
CA GLU A 243 22.58 2.66 -4.75
C GLU A 243 23.80 2.43 -5.65
N HIS A 244 24.91 1.97 -5.06
CA HIS A 244 26.15 1.67 -5.79
C HIS A 244 25.92 0.56 -6.82
N ILE A 245 25.39 -0.59 -6.39
CA ILE A 245 25.12 -1.76 -7.26
C ILE A 245 24.18 -1.38 -8.41
N ALA A 246 23.12 -0.64 -8.14
CA ALA A 246 22.19 -0.20 -9.17
C ALA A 246 22.86 0.77 -10.16
N SER A 247 23.64 1.73 -9.66
CA SER A 247 24.32 2.74 -10.51
C SER A 247 25.37 2.12 -11.43
N GLU A 248 26.12 1.11 -11.00
CA GLU A 248 27.07 0.36 -11.84
C GLU A 248 26.39 -0.31 -13.04
N GLN A 249 25.10 -0.66 -12.91
CA GLN A 249 24.30 -1.22 -13.98
C GLN A 249 23.58 -0.16 -14.83
N GLY A 250 23.80 1.13 -14.56
CA GLY A 250 23.07 2.25 -15.20
C GLY A 250 21.58 2.29 -14.82
N LEU A 251 21.25 1.74 -13.65
CA LEU A 251 19.91 1.66 -13.07
C LEU A 251 19.82 2.51 -11.80
N SER A 252 18.67 2.52 -11.13
CA SER A 252 18.45 3.26 -9.90
C SER A 252 17.92 2.36 -8.79
N VAL A 253 17.94 2.86 -7.56
CA VAL A 253 17.32 2.20 -6.39
C VAL A 253 15.84 1.86 -6.64
N LEU A 254 15.11 2.70 -7.40
CA LEU A 254 13.73 2.40 -7.79
C LEU A 254 13.62 1.07 -8.56
N HIS A 255 14.52 0.82 -9.51
CA HIS A 255 14.52 -0.41 -10.28
C HIS A 255 14.91 -1.62 -9.44
N PHE A 256 15.84 -1.43 -8.48
CA PHE A 256 16.22 -2.47 -7.51
C PHE A 256 15.03 -2.84 -6.62
N MET A 257 14.39 -1.86 -5.99
CA MET A 257 13.25 -2.10 -5.10
C MET A 257 12.03 -2.64 -5.85
N PHE A 258 11.84 -2.21 -7.11
CA PHE A 258 10.83 -2.81 -7.98
C PHE A 258 11.10 -4.30 -8.20
N ALA A 259 12.34 -4.69 -8.47
CA ALA A 259 12.71 -6.10 -8.65
C ALA A 259 12.54 -6.91 -7.37
N VAL A 260 12.87 -6.36 -6.18
CA VAL A 260 12.60 -6.99 -4.87
C VAL A 260 11.10 -7.31 -4.73
N LEU A 261 10.23 -6.33 -4.99
CA LEU A 261 8.78 -6.52 -4.92
C LEU A 261 8.29 -7.51 -5.99
N ALA A 262 8.82 -7.44 -7.19
CA ALA A 262 8.44 -8.33 -8.28
C ALA A 262 8.81 -9.80 -7.98
N PHE A 263 9.98 -10.06 -7.42
CA PHE A 263 10.39 -11.39 -6.94
C PHE A 263 9.47 -11.88 -5.84
N TYR A 264 9.23 -11.03 -4.84
CA TYR A 264 8.36 -11.37 -3.71
C TYR A 264 6.96 -11.76 -4.16
N PHE A 265 6.30 -10.89 -4.93
CA PHE A 265 4.92 -11.13 -5.37
C PHE A 265 4.81 -12.24 -6.42
N SER A 266 5.80 -12.41 -7.28
CA SER A 266 5.84 -13.55 -8.20
C SER A 266 5.78 -14.89 -7.46
N ARG A 267 6.52 -15.01 -6.35
CA ARG A 267 6.57 -16.22 -5.52
C ARG A 267 5.35 -16.39 -4.62
N THR A 268 4.89 -15.32 -3.98
CA THR A 268 3.80 -15.38 -2.99
C THR A 268 2.40 -15.40 -3.61
N SER A 269 2.22 -14.77 -4.77
CA SER A 269 0.95 -14.76 -5.50
C SER A 269 0.88 -15.81 -6.61
N ASN A 270 1.96 -16.57 -6.81
CA ASN A 270 2.11 -17.62 -7.83
C ASN A 270 1.69 -17.12 -9.22
N THR A 271 2.25 -15.99 -9.64
CA THR A 271 2.01 -15.37 -10.94
C THR A 271 3.31 -14.81 -11.52
N ASP A 272 3.44 -14.86 -12.83
CA ASP A 272 4.52 -14.20 -13.57
C ASP A 272 4.17 -12.78 -14.02
N ASP A 273 2.91 -12.38 -13.91
CA ASP A 273 2.38 -11.10 -14.36
C ASP A 273 2.27 -10.12 -13.18
N ILE A 274 3.28 -9.27 -13.04
CA ILE A 274 3.44 -8.35 -11.91
C ILE A 274 3.15 -6.92 -12.35
N VAL A 275 2.21 -6.27 -11.65
CA VAL A 275 1.90 -4.84 -11.85
C VAL A 275 2.13 -4.07 -10.55
N ILE A 276 3.06 -3.12 -10.60
CA ILE A 276 3.36 -2.22 -9.48
C ILE A 276 3.08 -0.78 -9.92
N GLY A 277 2.30 -0.06 -9.10
CA GLY A 277 2.01 1.35 -9.31
C GLY A 277 3.23 2.21 -8.96
N ILE A 278 3.61 3.11 -9.86
CA ILE A 278 4.68 4.08 -9.61
C ILE A 278 4.07 5.48 -9.61
N PRO A 279 4.01 6.15 -8.45
CA PRO A 279 3.57 7.53 -8.38
C PRO A 279 4.48 8.46 -9.17
N ILE A 280 3.88 9.39 -9.90
CA ILE A 280 4.58 10.39 -10.70
C ILE A 280 4.06 11.77 -10.35
N HIS A 281 4.95 12.76 -10.37
CA HIS A 281 4.56 14.15 -10.07
C HIS A 281 3.86 14.88 -11.25
N ASN A 282 3.88 14.31 -12.46
CA ASN A 282 3.22 14.79 -13.70
C ASN A 282 3.42 16.29 -14.02
N ARG A 283 4.55 16.88 -13.60
CA ARG A 283 4.93 18.28 -13.83
C ARG A 283 6.00 18.40 -14.91
N ARG A 284 5.70 19.07 -16.01
CA ARG A 284 6.49 19.05 -17.25
C ARG A 284 7.48 20.19 -17.41
N ASN A 285 7.22 21.34 -16.76
CA ASN A 285 8.02 22.55 -16.93
C ASN A 285 8.25 23.23 -15.57
N ALA A 286 9.14 24.22 -15.56
CA ALA A 286 9.52 24.94 -14.34
C ALA A 286 8.32 25.60 -13.65
N ARG A 287 7.37 26.15 -14.43
CA ARG A 287 6.16 26.75 -13.88
C ARG A 287 5.34 25.72 -13.10
N GLN A 288 5.02 24.57 -13.71
CA GLN A 288 4.27 23.50 -13.04
C GLN A 288 5.02 22.96 -11.82
N LYS A 289 6.37 22.88 -11.87
CA LYS A 289 7.21 22.45 -10.74
C LYS A 289 7.21 23.42 -9.56
N SER A 290 6.75 24.67 -9.74
CA SER A 290 6.56 25.68 -8.68
C SER A 290 5.09 25.99 -8.39
N THR A 291 4.14 25.18 -8.91
CA THR A 291 2.72 25.33 -8.68
C THR A 291 2.22 24.33 -7.64
N ILE A 292 1.48 24.82 -6.63
CA ILE A 292 0.70 23.98 -5.71
C ILE A 292 -0.58 23.53 -6.44
N GLY A 293 -0.94 22.26 -6.32
CA GLY A 293 -2.16 21.69 -6.90
C GLY A 293 -2.10 20.18 -7.03
N MET A 294 -3.16 19.56 -7.47
CA MET A 294 -3.24 18.11 -7.73
C MET A 294 -2.77 17.80 -9.15
N PHE A 295 -1.52 17.37 -9.29
CA PHE A 295 -0.92 16.96 -10.56
C PHE A 295 -0.61 15.47 -10.60
N SER A 296 -0.30 14.89 -9.43
CA SER A 296 0.24 13.55 -9.35
C SER A 296 -0.73 12.49 -9.88
N SER A 297 -0.18 11.45 -10.43
CA SER A 297 -0.90 10.26 -10.88
C SER A 297 -0.08 9.02 -10.51
N ILE A 298 -0.67 7.84 -10.63
CA ILE A 298 0.03 6.57 -10.48
C ILE A 298 0.02 5.90 -11.84
N ILE A 299 1.19 5.53 -12.36
CA ILE A 299 1.29 4.73 -13.57
C ILE A 299 1.47 3.26 -13.21
N PRO A 300 0.68 2.34 -13.77
CA PRO A 300 0.88 0.92 -13.55
C PRO A 300 2.04 0.45 -14.45
N VAL A 301 3.04 -0.16 -13.85
CA VAL A 301 4.19 -0.74 -14.55
C VAL A 301 4.05 -2.25 -14.52
N ARG A 302 3.84 -2.88 -15.69
CA ARG A 302 3.59 -4.30 -15.86
C ARG A 302 4.83 -5.02 -16.36
N VAL A 303 5.30 -6.02 -15.63
CA VAL A 303 6.49 -6.80 -15.96
C VAL A 303 6.19 -8.29 -15.83
N THR A 304 6.54 -9.07 -16.86
CA THR A 304 6.52 -10.53 -16.77
C THR A 304 7.81 -11.04 -16.14
N VAL A 305 7.67 -11.84 -15.07
CA VAL A 305 8.77 -12.37 -14.24
C VAL A 305 8.80 -13.88 -14.33
N CYS A 306 9.76 -14.43 -15.09
CA CYS A 306 9.92 -15.88 -15.25
C CYS A 306 10.80 -16.47 -14.13
N PRO A 307 10.63 -17.76 -13.75
CA PRO A 307 11.44 -18.41 -12.70
C PRO A 307 12.96 -18.32 -12.93
N GLN A 308 13.41 -18.34 -14.20
CA GLN A 308 14.81 -18.27 -14.59
C GLN A 308 15.34 -16.85 -14.77
N ASP A 309 14.50 -15.82 -14.67
CA ASP A 309 14.97 -14.44 -14.72
C ASP A 309 15.89 -14.14 -13.54
N SER A 310 17.06 -13.56 -13.85
CA SER A 310 17.94 -13.04 -12.81
C SER A 310 17.40 -11.72 -12.25
N PHE A 311 17.84 -11.35 -11.06
CA PHE A 311 17.47 -10.09 -10.44
C PHE A 311 17.78 -8.89 -11.35
N LEU A 312 18.98 -8.88 -11.95
CA LEU A 312 19.37 -7.87 -12.93
C LEU A 312 18.45 -7.83 -14.16
N THR A 313 18.00 -9.01 -14.63
CA THR A 313 17.06 -9.09 -15.75
C THR A 313 15.75 -8.40 -15.41
N VAL A 314 15.19 -8.64 -14.22
CA VAL A 314 13.94 -8.00 -13.78
C VAL A 314 14.12 -6.51 -13.57
N MET A 315 15.24 -6.05 -13.00
CA MET A 315 15.57 -4.61 -12.92
C MET A 315 15.56 -3.94 -14.30
N ARG A 316 16.15 -4.57 -15.32
CA ARG A 316 16.20 -4.06 -16.69
C ARG A 316 14.83 -4.07 -17.38
N LYS A 317 14.01 -5.11 -17.15
CA LYS A 317 12.62 -5.18 -17.60
C LYS A 317 11.83 -4.01 -17.01
N ALA A 318 11.91 -3.80 -15.70
CA ALA A 318 11.26 -2.68 -14.98
C ALA A 318 11.69 -1.33 -15.54
N ALA A 319 13.00 -1.10 -15.72
CA ALA A 319 13.52 0.15 -16.28
C ALA A 319 13.05 0.41 -17.72
N THR A 320 12.93 -0.65 -18.52
CA THR A 320 12.47 -0.55 -19.91
C THR A 320 10.99 -0.20 -19.95
N GLU A 321 10.18 -0.90 -19.18
CA GLU A 321 8.74 -0.66 -19.13
C GLU A 321 8.40 0.68 -18.51
N LEU A 322 9.07 1.07 -17.45
CA LEU A 322 8.89 2.37 -16.82
C LEU A 322 9.18 3.52 -17.81
N ARG A 323 10.24 3.41 -18.63
CA ARG A 323 10.54 4.39 -19.70
C ARG A 323 9.45 4.44 -20.76
N ARG A 324 8.82 3.30 -21.11
CA ARG A 324 7.68 3.26 -22.03
C ARG A 324 6.47 3.98 -21.41
N CYS A 325 6.12 3.66 -20.18
CA CYS A 325 5.01 4.25 -19.46
C CYS A 325 5.17 5.75 -19.25
N TYR A 326 6.39 6.26 -18.98
CA TYR A 326 6.64 7.70 -18.83
C TYR A 326 6.32 8.53 -20.07
N LYS A 327 6.42 7.97 -21.26
CA LYS A 327 6.02 8.68 -22.49
C LYS A 327 4.52 8.93 -22.55
N HIS A 328 3.73 8.09 -21.91
CA HIS A 328 2.27 8.10 -21.88
C HIS A 328 1.69 8.45 -20.50
N GLN A 329 2.52 9.07 -19.63
CA GLN A 329 2.19 9.33 -18.21
C GLN A 329 1.07 10.36 -18.02
N ARG A 330 0.70 11.10 -19.06
CA ARG A 330 -0.35 12.12 -18.99
C ARG A 330 -1.74 11.52 -18.99
N PHE A 331 -1.89 10.31 -19.52
CA PHE A 331 -3.18 9.66 -19.65
C PHE A 331 -3.76 9.32 -18.26
N PRO A 332 -5.02 9.66 -17.98
CA PRO A 332 -5.64 9.37 -16.69
C PRO A 332 -5.84 7.86 -16.50
N LEU A 333 -5.27 7.30 -15.42
CA LEU A 333 -5.34 5.86 -15.14
C LEU A 333 -6.79 5.35 -15.00
N THR A 334 -7.69 6.17 -14.53
CA THR A 334 -9.13 5.84 -14.40
C THR A 334 -9.82 5.58 -15.73
N GLU A 335 -9.39 6.24 -16.78
CA GLU A 335 -9.87 5.95 -18.13
C GLU A 335 -9.52 4.53 -18.54
N ILE A 336 -8.32 4.03 -18.15
CA ILE A 336 -7.93 2.63 -18.38
C ILE A 336 -8.86 1.69 -17.60
N ASN A 337 -9.12 1.98 -16.32
CA ASN A 337 -10.01 1.18 -15.49
C ASN A 337 -11.44 1.11 -16.05
N HIS A 338 -11.93 2.24 -16.59
CA HIS A 338 -13.23 2.34 -17.21
C HIS A 338 -13.30 1.53 -18.52
N HIS A 339 -12.36 1.73 -19.42
CA HIS A 339 -12.30 1.03 -20.71
C HIS A 339 -12.15 -0.49 -20.55
N THR A 340 -11.33 -0.93 -19.59
CA THR A 340 -11.13 -2.36 -19.29
C THR A 340 -12.26 -2.96 -18.45
N ARG A 341 -13.23 -2.16 -18.00
CA ARG A 341 -14.30 -2.58 -17.09
C ARG A 341 -13.77 -3.33 -15.84
N LEU A 342 -12.63 -2.87 -15.33
CA LEU A 342 -11.87 -3.53 -14.27
C LEU A 342 -12.77 -3.95 -13.08
N ARG A 343 -13.57 -3.02 -12.56
CA ARG A 343 -14.44 -3.27 -11.41
C ARG A 343 -15.51 -4.34 -11.68
N GLN A 344 -16.08 -4.36 -12.88
CA GLN A 344 -17.10 -5.34 -13.27
C GLN A 344 -16.52 -6.74 -13.43
N GLN A 345 -15.29 -6.84 -13.96
CA GLN A 345 -14.65 -8.13 -14.22
C GLN A 345 -13.92 -8.72 -13.01
N THR A 346 -13.38 -7.88 -12.12
CA THR A 346 -12.48 -8.34 -11.04
C THR A 346 -12.90 -7.92 -9.64
N GLY A 347 -13.88 -7.00 -9.50
CA GLY A 347 -14.24 -6.38 -8.23
C GLY A 347 -13.24 -5.33 -7.72
N ARG A 348 -12.09 -5.13 -8.40
CA ARG A 348 -11.03 -4.21 -8.00
C ARG A 348 -11.28 -2.79 -8.53
N SER A 349 -10.84 -1.79 -7.76
CA SER A 349 -10.91 -0.38 -8.16
C SER A 349 -9.65 0.10 -8.89
N HIS A 350 -8.53 -0.63 -8.75
CA HIS A 350 -7.22 -0.25 -9.31
C HIS A 350 -6.57 -1.42 -10.04
N LEU A 351 -5.79 -1.14 -11.08
CA LEU A 351 -5.01 -2.14 -11.82
C LEU A 351 -3.83 -2.71 -11.02
N CYS A 352 -3.33 -1.93 -10.05
CA CYS A 352 -2.26 -2.33 -9.15
C CYS A 352 -2.76 -2.38 -7.70
N ASP A 353 -2.34 -3.38 -6.94
CA ASP A 353 -2.62 -3.52 -5.52
C ASP A 353 -1.48 -2.94 -4.67
N VAL A 354 -0.31 -2.76 -5.27
CA VAL A 354 0.92 -2.30 -4.63
C VAL A 354 1.45 -1.09 -5.37
N SER A 355 1.88 -0.07 -4.62
CA SER A 355 2.67 1.05 -5.18
C SER A 355 4.00 1.19 -4.48
N LEU A 356 4.98 1.72 -5.23
CA LEU A 356 6.33 2.01 -4.76
C LEU A 356 6.68 3.46 -5.09
N SER A 357 6.96 4.26 -4.08
CA SER A 357 7.34 5.67 -4.21
C SER A 357 8.67 5.97 -3.55
N PHE A 358 9.45 6.83 -4.20
CA PHE A 358 10.63 7.46 -3.61
C PHE A 358 10.32 8.90 -3.27
N GLU A 359 10.38 9.22 -1.99
CA GLU A 359 10.05 10.55 -1.48
C GLU A 359 11.32 11.25 -0.97
N TRP A 360 11.96 11.97 -1.89
CA TRP A 360 13.13 12.78 -1.57
C TRP A 360 12.69 14.16 -1.13
N PHE A 361 12.45 14.30 0.17
CA PHE A 361 12.09 15.58 0.75
C PHE A 361 13.34 16.24 1.32
N LYS A 362 14.10 16.96 0.49
CA LYS A 362 15.17 17.84 0.96
C LYS A 362 14.61 19.25 1.14
N PRO A 363 14.46 19.76 2.38
CA PRO A 363 14.13 21.15 2.60
C PRO A 363 15.18 22.03 1.93
N LYS A 364 14.75 23.00 1.12
CA LYS A 364 15.67 23.97 0.49
C LYS A 364 16.04 25.09 1.43
N VAL A 365 15.17 25.35 2.39
CA VAL A 365 15.27 26.48 3.33
C VAL A 365 15.20 25.91 4.75
N LYS A 366 16.16 26.30 5.58
CA LYS A 366 16.13 26.03 7.03
C LYS A 366 15.44 27.19 7.72
N MET A 367 14.67 26.91 8.73
CA MET A 367 14.05 27.93 9.57
C MET A 367 15.15 28.58 10.44
N SER A 368 15.15 29.94 10.51
CA SER A 368 16.18 30.66 11.23
C SER A 368 16.11 30.40 12.74
N ASP A 369 17.29 30.22 13.35
CA ASP A 369 17.50 30.11 14.79
C ASP A 369 16.75 28.98 15.52
N VAL A 370 16.23 28.00 14.79
CA VAL A 370 15.52 26.83 15.35
C VAL A 370 15.92 25.53 14.67
N ASN A 371 15.82 24.43 15.42
CA ASN A 371 15.94 23.09 14.84
C ASN A 371 14.56 22.59 14.42
N THR A 372 14.47 22.00 13.25
CA THR A 372 13.22 21.47 12.71
C THR A 372 13.32 20.02 12.30
N SER A 373 12.26 19.26 12.56
CA SER A 373 12.08 17.91 12.05
C SER A 373 10.74 17.82 11.36
N LEU A 374 10.74 17.24 10.14
CA LEU A 374 9.57 17.14 9.29
C LEU A 374 9.11 15.70 9.18
N GLN A 375 7.80 15.49 9.29
CA GLN A 375 7.16 14.21 9.04
C GLN A 375 6.02 14.38 8.05
N ALA A 376 5.99 13.55 6.99
CA ALA A 376 4.86 13.50 6.08
C ALA A 376 3.77 12.57 6.62
N TYR A 377 2.52 12.96 6.38
CA TYR A 377 1.34 12.15 6.64
C TYR A 377 0.63 11.86 5.33
N ARG A 378 0.34 10.59 5.10
CA ARG A 378 -0.32 10.09 3.89
C ARG A 378 -1.28 8.98 4.29
N ALA A 379 -2.41 8.91 3.63
CA ALA A 379 -3.26 7.73 3.64
C ALA A 379 -3.04 6.92 2.35
N THR A 380 -3.54 5.70 2.30
CA THR A 380 -3.42 4.86 1.10
C THR A 380 -4.78 4.60 0.49
N GLN A 381 -4.81 4.56 -0.83
CA GLN A 381 -5.96 4.15 -1.65
C GLN A 381 -5.79 2.73 -2.18
N LEU A 382 -4.60 2.15 -2.01
CA LEU A 382 -4.24 0.81 -2.47
C LEU A 382 -4.14 -0.13 -1.27
N PRO A 383 -4.28 -1.44 -1.48
CA PRO A 383 -4.02 -2.43 -0.45
C PRO A 383 -2.68 -2.25 0.25
N LEU A 384 -1.63 -1.85 -0.50
CA LEU A 384 -0.30 -1.59 0.04
C LEU A 384 0.41 -0.47 -0.74
N ALA A 385 0.83 0.58 -0.05
CA ALA A 385 1.70 1.61 -0.61
C ALA A 385 3.01 1.66 0.17
N ILE A 386 4.13 1.58 -0.55
CA ILE A 386 5.48 1.56 0.03
C ILE A 386 6.18 2.86 -0.35
N PHE A 387 6.63 3.59 0.65
CA PHE A 387 7.36 4.85 0.48
C PHE A 387 8.77 4.70 1.04
N ILE A 388 9.75 5.04 0.24
CA ILE A 388 11.15 5.11 0.66
C ILE A 388 11.46 6.57 0.89
N ASN A 389 11.60 6.94 2.16
CA ASN A 389 11.75 8.32 2.61
C ASN A 389 13.19 8.58 3.03
N GLN A 390 13.80 9.63 2.49
CA GLN A 390 15.07 10.15 2.96
C GLN A 390 14.86 11.62 3.35
N TYR A 391 14.83 11.90 4.66
CA TYR A 391 14.54 13.22 5.21
C TYR A 391 15.81 14.02 5.52
N ASP A 392 16.90 13.36 5.90
CA ASP A 392 18.18 14.01 6.19
C ASP A 392 19.28 13.53 5.25
N PHE A 393 19.79 14.43 4.41
CA PHE A 393 20.88 14.16 3.46
C PHE A 393 22.23 14.63 3.98
N GLU A 394 22.25 15.40 5.08
CA GLU A 394 23.47 15.93 5.67
C GLU A 394 24.06 14.97 6.69
N ASP A 395 23.20 14.21 7.38
CA ASP A 395 23.62 13.13 8.27
C ASP A 395 23.71 11.80 7.50
N LYS A 396 24.94 11.42 7.15
CA LYS A 396 25.25 10.15 6.47
C LYS A 396 24.98 8.90 7.33
N ASN A 397 24.68 9.08 8.60
CA ASN A 397 24.34 7.97 9.52
C ASN A 397 22.84 7.84 9.73
N HIS A 398 22.05 8.77 9.15
CA HIS A 398 20.59 8.70 9.31
C HIS A 398 20.02 7.55 8.47
N PRO A 399 19.29 6.60 9.07
CA PRO A 399 18.72 5.47 8.34
C PRO A 399 17.68 5.95 7.33
N VAL A 400 17.53 5.20 6.23
CA VAL A 400 16.47 5.43 5.26
C VAL A 400 15.19 4.75 5.76
N THR A 401 14.13 5.52 5.87
CA THR A 401 12.85 4.98 6.35
C THR A 401 12.04 4.41 5.20
N VAL A 402 11.76 3.12 5.25
CA VAL A 402 10.76 2.45 4.40
C VAL A 402 9.43 2.42 5.15
N GLU A 403 8.45 3.11 4.63
CA GLU A 403 7.11 3.23 5.22
C GLU A 403 6.12 2.37 4.41
N PHE A 404 5.41 1.47 5.09
CA PHE A 404 4.34 0.67 4.53
C PHE A 404 3.00 1.24 5.00
N ASN A 405 2.23 1.80 4.09
CA ASN A 405 0.86 2.22 4.34
C ASN A 405 -0.08 1.16 3.76
N PHE A 406 -0.95 0.60 4.57
CA PHE A 406 -1.78 -0.52 4.15
C PHE A 406 -3.21 -0.41 4.66
N ASP A 407 -4.12 -0.99 3.87
CA ASP A 407 -5.54 -1.09 4.21
C ASP A 407 -5.79 -2.40 5.00
N VAL A 408 -6.35 -2.27 6.20
CA VAL A 408 -6.65 -3.41 7.09
C VAL A 408 -7.70 -4.38 6.55
N ASN A 409 -8.44 -3.98 5.52
CA ASN A 409 -9.35 -4.91 4.84
C ASN A 409 -8.59 -5.94 3.97
N TYR A 410 -7.30 -5.67 3.69
CA TYR A 410 -6.43 -6.52 2.88
C TYR A 410 -5.29 -7.15 3.68
N LEU A 411 -4.64 -6.40 4.56
CA LEU A 411 -3.45 -6.84 5.29
C LEU A 411 -3.55 -6.52 6.78
N SER A 412 -3.10 -7.44 7.62
CA SER A 412 -2.89 -7.21 9.06
C SER A 412 -1.50 -6.60 9.33
N ARG A 413 -1.27 -6.12 10.55
CA ARG A 413 0.04 -5.61 10.99
C ARG A 413 1.10 -6.70 10.96
N GLU A 414 0.73 -7.90 11.36
CA GLU A 414 1.59 -9.08 11.39
C GLU A 414 2.00 -9.51 9.98
N GLU A 415 1.05 -9.49 9.03
CA GLU A 415 1.34 -9.78 7.63
C GLU A 415 2.29 -8.76 7.02
N VAL A 416 2.14 -7.46 7.31
CA VAL A 416 3.05 -6.42 6.83
C VAL A 416 4.44 -6.55 7.46
N ALA A 417 4.54 -6.88 8.74
CA ALA A 417 5.81 -7.16 9.39
C ALA A 417 6.51 -8.40 8.78
N ALA A 418 5.75 -9.44 8.43
CA ALA A 418 6.26 -10.60 7.72
C ALA A 418 6.71 -10.24 6.29
N ILE A 419 5.96 -9.40 5.56
CA ILE A 419 6.38 -8.86 4.25
C ILE A 419 7.73 -8.15 4.39
N GLN A 420 7.87 -7.23 5.34
CA GLN A 420 9.14 -6.53 5.61
C GLN A 420 10.30 -7.51 5.79
N SER A 421 10.14 -8.50 6.69
CA SER A 421 11.20 -9.46 7.00
C SER A 421 11.60 -10.30 5.78
N ARG A 422 10.64 -10.67 4.94
CA ARG A 422 10.88 -11.44 3.71
C ARG A 422 11.53 -10.58 2.62
N LEU A 423 11.15 -9.28 2.51
CA LEU A 423 11.81 -8.35 1.60
C LEU A 423 13.27 -8.12 2.00
N ALA A 424 13.58 -8.08 3.30
CA ALA A 424 14.96 -7.97 3.78
C ALA A 424 15.83 -9.15 3.32
N VAL A 425 15.33 -10.40 3.43
CA VAL A 425 16.04 -11.59 2.93
C VAL A 425 16.28 -11.51 1.42
N LEU A 426 15.27 -11.10 0.65
CA LEU A 426 15.44 -10.92 -0.80
C LEU A 426 16.45 -9.84 -1.15
N MET A 427 16.48 -8.75 -0.39
CA MET A 427 17.46 -7.67 -0.58
C MET A 427 18.88 -8.17 -0.31
N ASP A 428 19.09 -8.94 0.75
CA ASP A 428 20.40 -9.51 1.08
C ASP A 428 20.90 -10.46 -0.03
N ASP A 429 20.04 -11.34 -0.53
CA ASP A 429 20.35 -12.22 -1.66
C ASP A 429 20.71 -11.41 -2.93
N ALA A 430 19.94 -10.35 -3.23
CA ALA A 430 20.17 -9.50 -4.40
C ALA A 430 21.46 -8.66 -4.27
N ILE A 431 21.79 -8.18 -3.07
CA ILE A 431 23.04 -7.48 -2.78
C ILE A 431 24.23 -8.42 -2.93
N ALA A 432 24.08 -9.68 -2.51
CA ALA A 432 25.14 -10.69 -2.66
C ALA A 432 25.37 -11.07 -4.13
N SER A 433 24.32 -11.16 -4.95
CA SER A 433 24.43 -11.50 -6.37
C SER A 433 23.22 -11.03 -7.18
N LEU A 434 23.45 -10.16 -8.16
CA LEU A 434 22.41 -9.76 -9.13
C LEU A 434 22.03 -10.88 -10.12
N ASP A 435 22.79 -11.96 -10.17
CA ASP A 435 22.51 -13.13 -11.02
C ASP A 435 21.59 -14.15 -10.34
N ILE A 436 21.21 -13.92 -9.07
CA ILE A 436 20.23 -14.76 -8.38
C ILE A 436 18.92 -14.80 -9.17
N THR A 437 18.42 -16.03 -9.41
CA THR A 437 17.15 -16.20 -10.16
C THR A 437 15.94 -16.21 -9.22
N VAL A 438 14.76 -15.93 -9.76
CA VAL A 438 13.49 -15.94 -9.01
C VAL A 438 13.28 -17.25 -8.27
N GLU A 439 13.57 -18.40 -8.90
CA GLU A 439 13.39 -19.72 -8.32
C GLU A 439 14.38 -20.04 -7.20
N LYS A 440 15.59 -19.43 -7.23
CA LYS A 440 16.67 -19.68 -6.25
C LYS A 440 16.68 -18.69 -5.10
N ALA A 441 16.13 -17.50 -5.30
CA ALA A 441 16.13 -16.46 -4.29
C ALA A 441 15.36 -16.91 -3.03
N SER A 442 15.91 -16.68 -1.87
CA SER A 442 15.26 -16.95 -0.59
C SER A 442 14.23 -15.88 -0.27
N ILE A 443 13.06 -16.28 0.19
CA ILE A 443 12.03 -15.35 0.67
C ILE A 443 11.66 -15.57 2.14
N LEU A 444 12.15 -16.64 2.75
CA LEU A 444 11.82 -17.01 4.11
C LEU A 444 12.98 -16.66 5.06
N PRO A 445 12.73 -15.81 6.07
CA PRO A 445 13.67 -15.67 7.20
C PRO A 445 13.95 -17.02 7.86
N ASP A 446 15.15 -17.20 8.42
CA ASP A 446 15.55 -18.47 9.03
C ASP A 446 14.60 -18.95 10.13
N ALA A 447 14.06 -18.04 10.93
CA ALA A 447 13.08 -18.36 11.97
C ALA A 447 11.79 -18.94 11.36
N GLU A 448 11.25 -18.30 10.31
CA GLU A 448 10.05 -18.76 9.62
C GLU A 448 10.31 -20.09 8.90
N ARG A 449 11.47 -20.22 8.26
CA ARG A 449 11.87 -21.46 7.60
C ARG A 449 11.97 -22.61 8.61
N ARG A 450 12.57 -22.37 9.77
CA ARG A 450 12.66 -23.36 10.85
C ARG A 450 11.25 -23.75 11.37
N GLN A 451 10.38 -22.77 11.57
CA GLN A 451 9.01 -23.03 12.00
C GLN A 451 8.28 -23.95 11.03
N LEU A 452 8.34 -23.63 9.72
CA LEU A 452 7.65 -24.40 8.69
C LEU A 452 8.22 -25.80 8.47
N LEU A 453 9.57 -25.95 8.50
CA LEU A 453 10.22 -27.20 8.14
C LEU A 453 10.50 -28.12 9.34
N VAL A 454 10.63 -27.57 10.55
CA VAL A 454 11.00 -28.33 11.75
C VAL A 454 9.88 -28.35 12.78
N GLU A 455 9.42 -27.17 13.22
CA GLU A 455 8.49 -27.08 14.34
C GLU A 455 7.09 -27.63 13.98
N PHE A 456 6.56 -27.24 12.82
CA PHE A 456 5.26 -27.77 12.35
C PHE A 456 5.31 -29.24 11.96
N ASN A 457 6.51 -29.79 11.70
CA ASN A 457 6.72 -31.18 11.40
C ASN A 457 7.20 -32.00 12.61
N ALA A 458 7.28 -31.38 13.80
CA ALA A 458 7.61 -32.08 15.04
C ALA A 458 6.39 -32.90 15.55
N THR A 459 5.89 -33.79 14.69
CA THR A 459 4.71 -34.62 14.93
C THR A 459 5.06 -36.04 15.38
N ALA A 460 6.34 -36.28 15.73
CA ALA A 460 6.77 -37.57 16.24
C ALA A 460 6.00 -37.91 17.52
N ALA A 461 5.36 -39.04 17.53
CA ALA A 461 4.66 -39.57 18.68
C ALA A 461 5.10 -41.03 18.89
N ASP A 462 5.18 -41.41 20.17
CA ASP A 462 5.45 -42.80 20.50
C ASP A 462 4.29 -43.67 20.04
N PHE A 463 4.59 -44.73 19.31
CA PHE A 463 3.62 -45.72 18.90
C PHE A 463 4.21 -47.14 19.09
N PRO A 464 3.39 -48.18 19.26
CA PRO A 464 3.89 -49.54 19.45
C PRO A 464 4.48 -50.09 18.15
N GLN A 465 5.82 -49.89 17.98
CA GLN A 465 6.57 -50.23 16.75
C GLN A 465 6.49 -51.72 16.39
N GLN A 466 6.31 -52.60 17.40
CA GLN A 466 6.26 -54.06 17.20
C GLN A 466 4.82 -54.60 17.04
N ALA A 467 3.80 -53.75 17.24
CA ALA A 467 2.40 -54.18 17.11
C ALA A 467 1.91 -54.02 15.66
N LEU A 468 1.29 -55.03 15.14
CA LEU A 468 0.61 -54.99 13.86
C LEU A 468 -0.79 -54.33 14.01
N ILE A 469 -1.30 -53.75 12.93
CA ILE A 469 -2.59 -53.01 12.97
C ILE A 469 -3.73 -53.88 13.49
N HIS A 470 -3.84 -55.15 13.04
CA HIS A 470 -4.84 -56.07 13.52
C HIS A 470 -4.68 -56.38 15.01
N GLN A 471 -3.47 -56.49 15.55
CA GLN A 471 -3.21 -56.70 16.99
C GLN A 471 -3.68 -55.50 17.83
N LEU A 472 -3.47 -54.28 17.33
CA LEU A 472 -4.01 -53.08 17.99
C LEU A 472 -5.54 -53.05 18.00
N PHE A 473 -6.16 -53.50 16.91
CA PHE A 473 -7.59 -53.65 16.83
C PHE A 473 -8.10 -54.72 17.79
N GLU A 474 -7.47 -55.91 17.84
CA GLU A 474 -7.82 -57.01 18.75
C GLU A 474 -7.69 -56.58 20.22
N ALA A 475 -6.61 -55.89 20.57
CA ALA A 475 -6.44 -55.33 21.91
C ALA A 475 -7.52 -54.31 22.27
N GLN A 476 -7.93 -53.48 21.32
CA GLN A 476 -9.06 -52.56 21.53
C GLN A 476 -10.38 -53.29 21.68
N ALA A 477 -10.62 -54.32 20.86
CA ALA A 477 -11.83 -55.15 20.94
C ALA A 477 -11.93 -55.89 22.30
N ALA A 478 -10.79 -56.37 22.82
CA ALA A 478 -10.75 -56.98 24.17
C ALA A 478 -11.00 -55.95 25.27
N ARG A 479 -10.55 -54.71 25.13
CA ARG A 479 -10.69 -53.65 26.13
C ARG A 479 -12.09 -53.06 26.20
N THR A 480 -12.75 -52.86 25.05
CA THR A 480 -14.07 -52.22 24.96
C THR A 480 -14.99 -52.95 23.99
N PRO A 481 -15.38 -54.24 24.27
CA PRO A 481 -16.09 -55.10 23.33
C PRO A 481 -17.44 -54.53 22.89
N ASP A 482 -18.16 -53.88 23.80
CA ASP A 482 -19.52 -53.39 23.58
C ASP A 482 -19.56 -51.97 22.96
N ALA A 483 -18.40 -51.31 22.85
CA ALA A 483 -18.33 -49.98 22.21
C ALA A 483 -18.56 -50.09 20.69
N VAL A 484 -19.20 -49.09 20.09
CA VAL A 484 -19.40 -49.03 18.63
C VAL A 484 -18.03 -48.82 17.96
N ALA A 485 -17.64 -49.76 17.11
CA ALA A 485 -16.41 -49.71 16.33
C ALA A 485 -16.62 -49.09 14.95
N VAL A 486 -17.74 -49.39 14.28
CA VAL A 486 -18.04 -48.88 12.95
C VAL A 486 -19.50 -48.46 12.89
N LEU A 487 -19.76 -47.32 12.30
CA LEU A 487 -21.07 -46.80 11.99
C LEU A 487 -21.17 -46.51 10.49
N PHE A 488 -22.18 -47.01 9.84
CA PHE A 488 -22.50 -46.73 8.44
C PHE A 488 -24.02 -46.60 8.28
N GLU A 489 -24.45 -45.40 7.90
CA GLU A 489 -25.88 -45.05 7.86
C GLU A 489 -26.59 -45.33 9.21
N ALA A 490 -27.64 -46.14 9.23
CA ALA A 490 -28.39 -46.51 10.44
C ALA A 490 -27.91 -47.84 11.08
N ARG A 491 -26.84 -48.45 10.56
CA ARG A 491 -26.29 -49.74 11.03
C ARG A 491 -24.96 -49.49 11.74
N SER A 492 -24.72 -50.21 12.82
CA SER A 492 -23.45 -50.21 13.55
C SER A 492 -23.00 -51.62 13.89
N LEU A 493 -21.69 -51.75 14.12
CA LEU A 493 -21.08 -52.95 14.73
C LEU A 493 -20.30 -52.52 15.96
N THR A 494 -20.40 -53.31 17.04
CA THR A 494 -19.53 -53.18 18.18
C THR A 494 -18.13 -53.76 17.85
N TYR A 495 -17.13 -53.47 18.69
CA TYR A 495 -15.78 -54.03 18.52
C TYR A 495 -15.82 -55.56 18.58
N ASP A 496 -16.60 -56.15 19.47
CA ASP A 496 -16.75 -57.62 19.53
C ASP A 496 -17.40 -58.18 18.28
N GLU A 497 -18.50 -57.58 17.81
CA GLU A 497 -19.18 -58.05 16.60
C GLU A 497 -18.28 -57.93 15.35
N LEU A 498 -17.54 -56.81 15.22
CA LEU A 498 -16.62 -56.60 14.12
C LEU A 498 -15.47 -57.62 14.16
N ASN A 499 -14.86 -57.82 15.33
CA ASN A 499 -13.77 -58.79 15.51
C ASN A 499 -14.22 -60.21 15.20
N ARG A 500 -15.42 -60.62 15.71
CA ARG A 500 -15.97 -61.94 15.44
C ARG A 500 -16.24 -62.18 13.97
N ARG A 501 -16.83 -61.22 13.24
CA ARG A 501 -17.11 -61.31 11.81
C ARG A 501 -15.82 -61.32 10.99
N ALA A 502 -14.81 -60.49 11.33
CA ALA A 502 -13.52 -60.49 10.68
C ALA A 502 -12.80 -61.82 10.84
N ASN A 503 -12.79 -62.40 12.06
CA ASN A 503 -12.20 -63.70 12.31
C ASN A 503 -12.93 -64.84 11.55
N GLN A 504 -14.25 -64.79 11.43
CA GLN A 504 -15.03 -65.76 10.61
C GLN A 504 -14.58 -65.71 9.14
N LEU A 505 -14.43 -64.51 8.60
CA LEU A 505 -13.95 -64.34 7.22
C LEU A 505 -12.50 -64.79 7.07
N ALA A 506 -11.61 -64.44 8.00
CA ALA A 506 -10.23 -64.89 8.00
C ALA A 506 -10.10 -66.43 7.97
N HIS A 507 -10.83 -67.12 8.87
CA HIS A 507 -10.85 -68.59 8.87
C HIS A 507 -11.42 -69.19 7.59
N HIS A 508 -12.41 -68.56 7.00
CA HIS A 508 -12.94 -69.00 5.70
C HIS A 508 -11.88 -68.83 4.58
N LEU A 509 -11.17 -67.71 4.51
CA LEU A 509 -10.09 -67.49 3.54
C LEU A 509 -8.95 -68.51 3.71
N ILE A 510 -8.54 -68.79 4.94
CA ILE A 510 -7.56 -69.83 5.26
C ILE A 510 -8.03 -71.22 4.77
N SER A 511 -9.31 -71.56 4.96
CA SER A 511 -9.89 -72.82 4.49
C SER A 511 -9.89 -72.95 2.97
N LEU A 512 -9.89 -71.83 2.26
CA LEU A 512 -9.74 -71.77 0.78
C LEU A 512 -8.30 -71.82 0.31
N GLY A 513 -7.34 -71.90 1.23
CA GLY A 513 -5.90 -72.02 0.93
C GLY A 513 -5.13 -70.72 0.86
N VAL A 514 -5.73 -69.58 1.26
CA VAL A 514 -5.04 -68.30 1.36
C VAL A 514 -3.93 -68.37 2.43
N ARG A 515 -2.77 -67.93 2.10
CA ARG A 515 -1.57 -67.94 2.97
C ARG A 515 -1.04 -66.52 3.21
N PRO A 516 -0.21 -66.27 4.21
CA PRO A 516 0.50 -65.02 4.37
C PRO A 516 1.17 -64.59 3.06
N ASP A 517 1.07 -63.30 2.75
CA ASP A 517 1.55 -62.60 1.54
C ASP A 517 0.76 -62.91 0.23
N ASP A 518 -0.29 -63.70 0.30
CA ASP A 518 -1.21 -63.87 -0.83
C ASP A 518 -2.07 -62.61 -1.02
N ARG A 519 -2.27 -62.26 -2.30
CA ARG A 519 -3.06 -61.06 -2.63
C ARG A 519 -4.55 -61.42 -2.68
N VAL A 520 -5.34 -60.85 -1.76
CA VAL A 520 -6.78 -60.98 -1.76
C VAL A 520 -7.40 -59.66 -2.21
N ALA A 521 -8.16 -59.71 -3.31
CA ALA A 521 -8.83 -58.50 -3.84
C ALA A 521 -10.15 -58.27 -3.12
N LEU A 522 -10.39 -57.03 -2.71
CA LEU A 522 -11.62 -56.56 -2.14
C LEU A 522 -12.39 -55.71 -3.14
N CYS A 523 -13.58 -56.18 -3.57
CA CYS A 523 -14.42 -55.46 -4.53
C CYS A 523 -15.84 -55.34 -3.94
N VAL A 524 -16.03 -54.35 -3.07
CA VAL A 524 -17.28 -54.05 -2.37
C VAL A 524 -17.54 -52.56 -2.31
N GLU A 525 -18.79 -52.16 -2.24
CA GLU A 525 -19.13 -50.78 -1.95
C GLU A 525 -18.78 -50.42 -0.49
N ARG A 526 -18.72 -49.13 -0.20
CA ARG A 526 -18.51 -48.67 1.18
C ARG A 526 -19.63 -49.20 2.07
N SER A 527 -19.28 -49.95 3.10
CA SER A 527 -20.23 -50.65 3.98
C SER A 527 -19.55 -51.15 5.25
N LEU A 528 -20.32 -51.68 6.21
CA LEU A 528 -19.78 -52.40 7.36
C LEU A 528 -18.98 -53.63 6.91
N GLU A 529 -19.45 -54.29 5.87
CA GLU A 529 -18.83 -55.47 5.27
C GLU A 529 -17.45 -55.18 4.69
N MET A 530 -17.23 -53.95 4.17
CA MET A 530 -15.90 -53.52 3.71
C MET A 530 -14.88 -53.54 4.86
N VAL A 531 -15.26 -53.02 6.04
CA VAL A 531 -14.35 -52.98 7.20
C VAL A 531 -14.10 -54.38 7.74
N VAL A 532 -15.16 -55.23 7.79
CA VAL A 532 -15.03 -56.68 8.16
C VAL A 532 -14.02 -57.36 7.23
N ALA A 533 -14.13 -57.11 5.92
CA ALA A 533 -13.23 -57.71 4.94
C ALA A 533 -11.78 -57.24 5.06
N LEU A 534 -11.57 -55.93 5.27
CA LEU A 534 -10.21 -55.35 5.47
C LEU A 534 -9.50 -55.94 6.69
N LEU A 535 -10.24 -56.24 7.76
CA LEU A 535 -9.68 -56.82 8.97
C LEU A 535 -9.57 -58.37 8.88
N GLY A 536 -10.39 -59.02 8.05
CA GLY A 536 -10.37 -60.47 7.86
C GLY A 536 -9.32 -60.95 6.85
N ILE A 537 -8.87 -60.08 5.93
CA ILE A 537 -7.79 -60.35 4.96
C ILE A 537 -6.45 -60.17 5.64
#